data_5528ef43339952db5d53a3c3a5150dc5
#
_entry.id   5528ef43339952db5d53a3c3a5150dc5
#
_cell.length_a   1.000
_cell.length_b   1.000
_cell.length_c   1.000
_cell.angle_alpha   90.00
_cell.angle_beta   90.00
_cell.angle_gamma   90.00
#
_symmetry.space_group_name_H-M   'P 1'
#
loop_
_entity.id
_entity.type
_entity.pdbx_description
1 polymer ?
#
loop_
_entity_poly.entity_id
_entity_poly.type
_entity_poly.pdbx_seq_one_letter_code
_entity_poly.pdbx_strand_id
1 'polypeptide(L)'
;MNNTIRKIAIVAFLTFGCFSASAAEAFTASTNIPEAQYPKVDTDRCAHFRIHAPEARDVKVDICGTKYDMTRDADGWWSAVTQPLVVGFHYYFLVVDGVSVIDPASEAFYGCGRMSGGIEIPEDAETAAYYTFNKDIPHGQVRECRYYSDIENAQRRCFVYTPAEYETRTDRRYPVLYLQHGMGEDERGWHQQGRMADILDNQIAAGKCVPMIVVMDYGNCGYIFGARPGETRADFGATFTPIMINELIPFIEKNFRALTDRDNRAMAGLSWGGHETFQTTLYNLDKFSHIGSFSGALFFLADGIDKAYNGVFTDADNFNKRVHTFFLGMGTEEGFGSDRISKALTDAGINNTYFASQGTHHEWLTWRRCLNEFLPLIFKQ
;
A
#
# COMPACT_ATOMS: atom_id res chain seq x y z
N MET A 1 25.03 71.10 -53.93
CA MET A 1 24.96 70.74 -52.49
C MET A 1 24.56 69.26 -52.38
N ASN A 2 25.56 68.38 -52.20
CA ASN A 2 25.40 66.94 -52.13
C ASN A 2 25.30 66.49 -50.68
N ASN A 3 24.15 65.89 -50.27
CA ASN A 3 24.00 65.24 -49.00
C ASN A 3 24.17 63.73 -49.15
N THR A 4 25.31 63.20 -48.71
CA THR A 4 25.61 61.78 -48.67
C THR A 4 25.15 61.22 -47.32
N ILE A 5 24.09 60.40 -47.35
CA ILE A 5 23.61 59.70 -46.14
C ILE A 5 24.44 58.41 -46.01
N ARG A 6 25.26 58.28 -44.96
CA ARG A 6 25.92 57.05 -44.57
C ARG A 6 24.93 56.13 -43.85
N LYS A 7 24.67 54.97 -44.44
CA LYS A 7 23.99 53.86 -43.77
C LYS A 7 24.94 53.11 -42.83
N ILE A 8 24.67 53.19 -41.56
CA ILE A 8 25.36 52.34 -40.55
C ILE A 8 24.62 51.03 -40.47
N ALA A 9 25.24 49.92 -40.86
CA ALA A 9 24.72 48.58 -40.65
C ALA A 9 25.09 48.10 -39.26
N ILE A 10 24.11 47.96 -38.40
CA ILE A 10 24.29 47.30 -37.06
C ILE A 10 24.18 45.81 -37.30
N VAL A 11 25.30 45.07 -37.17
CA VAL A 11 25.35 43.62 -37.13
C VAL A 11 25.10 43.20 -35.69
N ALA A 12 23.89 42.71 -35.38
CA ALA A 12 23.58 42.10 -34.12
C ALA A 12 24.16 40.66 -34.09
N PHE A 13 25.18 40.42 -33.32
CA PHE A 13 25.63 39.07 -32.98
C PHE A 13 24.65 38.44 -32.00
N LEU A 14 23.75 37.58 -32.45
CA LEU A 14 23.00 36.66 -31.61
C LEU A 14 23.95 35.55 -31.14
N THR A 15 24.48 35.65 -29.94
CA THR A 15 25.13 34.53 -29.26
C THR A 15 24.03 33.55 -28.83
N PHE A 16 23.84 32.47 -29.56
CA PHE A 16 23.15 31.30 -29.09
C PHE A 16 23.98 30.68 -27.95
N GLY A 17 23.61 30.98 -26.73
CA GLY A 17 24.08 30.22 -25.57
C GLY A 17 23.51 28.81 -25.66
N CYS A 18 24.35 27.84 -26.00
CA CYS A 18 24.02 26.42 -25.76
C CYS A 18 23.91 26.25 -24.24
N PHE A 19 22.69 26.33 -23.71
CA PHE A 19 22.42 25.73 -22.42
C PHE A 19 22.54 24.21 -22.60
N SER A 20 23.69 23.66 -22.22
CA SER A 20 23.80 22.22 -21.97
C SER A 20 22.89 21.95 -20.76
N ALA A 21 21.70 21.44 -21.01
CA ALA A 21 20.92 20.85 -19.94
C ALA A 21 21.79 19.72 -19.35
N SER A 22 22.28 19.89 -18.13
CA SER A 22 22.91 18.79 -17.39
C SER A 22 21.87 17.69 -17.33
N ALA A 23 22.22 16.48 -17.78
CA ALA A 23 21.34 15.33 -17.59
C ALA A 23 21.07 15.18 -16.10
N ALA A 24 19.80 14.98 -15.72
CA ALA A 24 19.41 14.76 -14.33
C ALA A 24 20.21 13.56 -13.79
N GLU A 25 20.69 13.67 -12.57
CA GLU A 25 21.39 12.57 -11.91
C GLU A 25 20.43 11.41 -11.67
N ALA A 26 20.82 10.21 -12.11
CA ALA A 26 19.99 9.00 -12.02
C ALA A 26 20.64 7.95 -11.13
N PHE A 27 19.87 7.39 -10.20
CA PHE A 27 20.26 6.36 -9.25
C PHE A 27 19.47 5.07 -9.47
N THR A 28 20.08 3.94 -9.10
CA THR A 28 19.45 2.61 -9.20
C THR A 28 18.19 2.56 -8.35
N ALA A 29 17.09 2.05 -8.91
CA ALA A 29 15.84 1.90 -8.17
C ALA A 29 16.02 0.93 -6.99
N SER A 30 15.42 1.26 -5.84
CA SER A 30 15.54 0.47 -4.60
C SER A 30 14.85 -0.90 -4.67
N THR A 31 14.05 -1.12 -5.70
CA THR A 31 13.32 -2.36 -5.98
C THR A 31 14.05 -3.30 -6.94
N ASN A 32 15.27 -2.95 -7.35
CA ASN A 32 16.06 -3.83 -8.20
C ASN A 32 16.62 -5.02 -7.40
N ILE A 33 16.76 -6.16 -8.09
CA ILE A 33 17.55 -7.27 -7.54
C ILE A 33 19.02 -6.85 -7.37
N PRO A 34 19.81 -7.52 -6.50
CA PRO A 34 21.22 -7.21 -6.33
C PRO A 34 21.98 -7.16 -7.66
N GLU A 35 22.85 -6.15 -7.80
CA GLU A 35 23.71 -5.90 -8.97
C GLU A 35 22.99 -5.36 -10.22
N ALA A 36 21.68 -5.39 -10.31
CA ALA A 36 20.96 -4.83 -11.44
C ALA A 36 21.09 -3.30 -11.49
N GLN A 37 21.49 -2.79 -12.67
CA GLN A 37 21.75 -1.36 -12.89
C GLN A 37 20.51 -0.58 -13.36
N TYR A 38 19.50 -1.27 -13.80
CA TYR A 38 18.21 -0.73 -14.27
C TYR A 38 17.05 -1.52 -13.66
N PRO A 39 15.87 -0.91 -13.54
CA PRO A 39 15.57 0.51 -13.80
C PRO A 39 16.32 1.48 -12.89
N LYS A 40 16.43 2.75 -13.34
CA LYS A 40 16.92 3.87 -12.53
C LYS A 40 15.82 4.90 -12.38
N VAL A 41 15.95 5.75 -11.36
CA VAL A 41 15.10 6.92 -11.16
C VAL A 41 16.02 8.15 -11.14
N ASP A 42 15.64 9.23 -11.81
CA ASP A 42 16.41 10.47 -11.76
C ASP A 42 15.78 11.53 -10.83
N THR A 43 16.49 12.62 -10.64
CA THR A 43 16.06 13.73 -9.78
C THR A 43 14.79 14.43 -10.27
N ASP A 44 14.44 14.27 -11.54
CA ASP A 44 13.20 14.78 -12.13
C ASP A 44 12.03 13.77 -11.99
N ARG A 45 12.25 12.64 -11.29
CA ARG A 45 11.31 11.54 -11.07
C ARG A 45 10.97 10.77 -12.35
N CYS A 46 11.81 10.83 -13.38
CA CYS A 46 11.67 10.00 -14.54
C CYS A 46 12.31 8.62 -14.28
N ALA A 47 11.64 7.56 -14.73
CA ALA A 47 12.17 6.21 -14.64
C ALA A 47 12.85 5.82 -15.96
N HIS A 48 14.06 5.29 -15.85
CA HIS A 48 14.88 4.84 -16.97
C HIS A 48 14.91 3.32 -17.00
N PHE A 49 14.36 2.72 -18.03
CA PHE A 49 14.32 1.28 -18.22
C PHE A 49 15.30 0.84 -19.28
N ARG A 50 15.89 -0.36 -19.10
CA ARG A 50 16.79 -0.97 -20.08
C ARG A 50 16.72 -2.49 -19.98
N ILE A 51 16.51 -3.16 -21.12
CA ILE A 51 16.48 -4.63 -21.21
C ILE A 51 17.20 -5.09 -22.49
N HIS A 52 17.93 -6.22 -22.38
CA HIS A 52 18.54 -6.87 -23.53
C HIS A 52 17.57 -7.91 -24.13
N ALA A 53 17.03 -7.61 -25.30
CA ALA A 53 16.12 -8.49 -26.03
C ALA A 53 16.38 -8.38 -27.54
N PRO A 54 17.50 -8.95 -28.03
CA PRO A 54 17.98 -8.73 -29.40
C PRO A 54 17.05 -9.28 -30.48
N GLU A 55 16.25 -10.29 -30.16
CA GLU A 55 15.31 -10.90 -31.10
C GLU A 55 13.90 -10.29 -31.05
N ALA A 56 13.61 -9.44 -30.07
CA ALA A 56 12.31 -8.78 -29.97
C ALA A 56 12.09 -7.76 -31.09
N ARG A 57 10.85 -7.63 -31.55
CA ARG A 57 10.43 -6.68 -32.59
C ARG A 57 9.76 -5.44 -32.01
N ASP A 58 9.14 -5.57 -30.85
CA ASP A 58 8.45 -4.49 -30.13
C ASP A 58 8.63 -4.69 -28.63
N VAL A 59 9.10 -3.67 -27.92
CA VAL A 59 9.23 -3.69 -26.47
C VAL A 59 8.68 -2.40 -25.90
N LYS A 60 7.86 -2.51 -24.84
CA LYS A 60 7.28 -1.37 -24.12
C LYS A 60 7.42 -1.58 -22.61
N VAL A 61 7.40 -0.50 -21.87
CA VAL A 61 7.15 -0.51 -20.42
C VAL A 61 5.71 -0.09 -20.18
N ASP A 62 4.97 -0.88 -19.41
CA ASP A 62 3.61 -0.57 -18.97
C ASP A 62 3.65 -0.27 -17.48
N ILE A 63 3.43 0.99 -17.09
CA ILE A 63 3.37 1.44 -15.69
C ILE A 63 1.93 1.82 -15.39
N CYS A 64 1.27 1.02 -14.56
CA CYS A 64 -0.12 1.25 -14.15
C CYS A 64 -1.08 1.56 -15.33
N GLY A 65 -0.88 0.89 -16.48
CA GLY A 65 -1.68 1.05 -17.70
C GLY A 65 -1.17 2.09 -18.70
N THR A 66 -0.20 2.92 -18.33
CA THR A 66 0.48 3.84 -19.25
C THR A 66 1.67 3.16 -19.92
N LYS A 67 1.66 3.08 -21.25
CA LYS A 67 2.70 2.39 -22.03
C LYS A 67 3.69 3.38 -22.62
N TYR A 68 4.98 3.06 -22.47
CA TYR A 68 6.11 3.78 -23.03
C TYR A 68 6.82 2.88 -24.03
N ASP A 69 6.88 3.30 -25.29
CA ASP A 69 7.62 2.57 -26.34
C ASP A 69 9.12 2.63 -26.06
N MET A 70 9.81 1.49 -26.20
CA MET A 70 11.26 1.42 -26.03
C MET A 70 11.97 1.51 -27.38
N THR A 71 13.16 2.09 -27.39
CA THR A 71 14.01 2.20 -28.57
C THR A 71 15.15 1.19 -28.48
N ARG A 72 15.37 0.42 -29.56
CA ARG A 72 16.44 -0.58 -29.68
C ARG A 72 17.73 0.06 -30.19
N ASP A 73 18.86 -0.24 -29.55
CA ASP A 73 20.19 0.07 -30.07
C ASP A 73 20.76 -1.04 -30.95
N ALA A 74 21.98 -0.81 -31.51
CA ALA A 74 22.65 -1.76 -32.40
C ALA A 74 23.02 -3.09 -31.72
N ASP A 75 23.20 -3.08 -30.41
CA ASP A 75 23.61 -4.24 -29.62
C ASP A 75 22.42 -5.03 -29.06
N GLY A 76 21.20 -4.66 -29.43
CA GLY A 76 19.98 -5.36 -29.02
C GLY A 76 19.44 -4.95 -27.64
N TRP A 77 19.91 -3.85 -27.08
CA TRP A 77 19.35 -3.26 -25.88
C TRP A 77 18.17 -2.36 -26.22
N TRP A 78 17.10 -2.51 -25.48
CA TRP A 78 15.93 -1.65 -25.52
C TRP A 78 15.94 -0.70 -24.34
N SER A 79 15.65 0.58 -24.58
CA SER A 79 15.66 1.62 -23.56
C SER A 79 14.45 2.54 -23.68
N ALA A 80 13.91 2.99 -22.56
CA ALA A 80 12.90 4.04 -22.47
C ALA A 80 13.13 4.90 -21.23
N VAL A 81 12.67 6.15 -21.33
CA VAL A 81 12.58 7.08 -20.20
C VAL A 81 11.13 7.55 -20.10
N THR A 82 10.56 7.52 -18.92
CA THR A 82 9.18 7.96 -18.70
C THR A 82 9.08 9.48 -18.62
N GLN A 83 7.86 10.00 -18.65
CA GLN A 83 7.58 11.31 -18.08
C GLN A 83 7.77 11.25 -16.55
N PRO A 84 7.89 12.40 -15.86
CA PRO A 84 7.93 12.41 -14.39
C PRO A 84 6.76 11.63 -13.79
N LEU A 85 7.07 10.67 -12.93
CA LEU A 85 6.09 9.87 -12.21
C LEU A 85 5.73 10.52 -10.88
N VAL A 86 4.57 10.18 -10.33
CA VAL A 86 4.21 10.57 -8.97
C VAL A 86 5.07 9.79 -7.96
N VAL A 87 5.32 10.37 -6.81
CA VAL A 87 6.06 9.69 -5.73
C VAL A 87 5.29 8.49 -5.20
N GLY A 88 6.02 7.47 -4.73
CA GLY A 88 5.47 6.25 -4.18
C GLY A 88 5.81 5.01 -5.01
N PHE A 89 5.21 3.89 -4.64
CA PHE A 89 5.44 2.60 -5.27
C PHE A 89 4.51 2.40 -6.47
N HIS A 90 5.07 1.98 -7.62
CA HIS A 90 4.33 1.69 -8.84
C HIS A 90 4.61 0.27 -9.32
N TYR A 91 3.54 -0.44 -9.72
CA TYR A 91 3.66 -1.70 -10.44
C TYR A 91 3.98 -1.42 -11.92
N TYR A 92 4.84 -2.24 -12.52
CA TYR A 92 5.11 -2.16 -13.95
C TYR A 92 5.35 -3.53 -14.57
N PHE A 93 5.23 -3.58 -15.90
CA PHE A 93 5.53 -4.75 -16.72
C PHE A 93 6.37 -4.33 -17.91
N LEU A 94 7.19 -5.24 -18.42
CA LEU A 94 7.71 -5.16 -19.77
C LEU A 94 6.73 -5.87 -20.69
N VAL A 95 6.43 -5.29 -21.84
CA VAL A 95 5.60 -5.91 -22.88
C VAL A 95 6.51 -6.20 -24.06
N VAL A 96 6.87 -7.48 -24.24
CA VAL A 96 7.78 -7.95 -25.28
C VAL A 96 6.96 -8.69 -26.33
N ASP A 97 6.95 -8.19 -27.57
CA ASP A 97 6.16 -8.72 -28.70
C ASP A 97 4.69 -9.01 -28.32
N GLY A 98 4.10 -8.12 -27.50
CA GLY A 98 2.71 -8.21 -27.04
C GLY A 98 2.49 -9.06 -25.78
N VAL A 99 3.52 -9.71 -25.24
CA VAL A 99 3.43 -10.52 -24.02
C VAL A 99 3.92 -9.71 -22.82
N SER A 100 3.09 -9.55 -21.79
CA SER A 100 3.50 -8.94 -20.53
C SER A 100 4.38 -9.88 -19.72
N VAL A 101 5.58 -9.43 -19.35
CA VAL A 101 6.57 -10.16 -18.57
C VAL A 101 7.05 -9.32 -17.39
N ILE A 102 7.54 -9.98 -16.34
CA ILE A 102 8.22 -9.30 -15.23
C ILE A 102 9.61 -8.89 -15.72
N ASP A 103 10.06 -7.69 -15.34
CA ASP A 103 11.44 -7.29 -15.58
C ASP A 103 12.39 -8.19 -14.75
N PRO A 104 13.32 -8.92 -15.39
CA PRO A 104 14.24 -9.78 -14.66
C PRO A 104 15.20 -9.02 -13.74
N ALA A 105 15.28 -7.71 -13.87
CA ALA A 105 16.12 -6.84 -13.02
C ALA A 105 15.39 -6.30 -11.79
N SER A 106 14.07 -6.49 -11.69
CA SER A 106 13.26 -6.07 -10.55
C SER A 106 12.98 -7.22 -9.60
N GLU A 107 12.88 -6.92 -8.30
CA GLU A 107 12.15 -7.81 -7.38
C GLU A 107 10.71 -8.01 -7.88
N ALA A 108 10.11 -9.14 -7.52
CA ALA A 108 8.76 -9.49 -7.96
C ALA A 108 7.75 -9.25 -6.85
N PHE A 109 6.70 -8.50 -7.19
CA PHE A 109 5.61 -8.13 -6.30
C PHE A 109 4.28 -8.69 -6.81
N TYR A 110 3.44 -9.18 -5.91
CA TYR A 110 2.09 -9.56 -6.30
C TYR A 110 1.18 -8.32 -6.21
N GLY A 111 0.60 -7.94 -7.34
CA GLY A 111 -0.32 -6.82 -7.45
C GLY A 111 -1.06 -6.83 -8.78
N CYS A 112 -2.22 -6.18 -8.85
CA CYS A 112 -3.09 -6.22 -10.03
C CYS A 112 -3.48 -7.66 -10.45
N GLY A 113 -3.60 -8.59 -9.50
CA GLY A 113 -3.98 -9.98 -9.71
C GLY A 113 -2.89 -10.87 -10.31
N ARG A 114 -1.64 -10.42 -10.36
CA ARG A 114 -0.49 -11.17 -10.92
C ARG A 114 0.85 -10.69 -10.36
N MET A 115 1.90 -11.46 -10.60
CA MET A 115 3.26 -11.01 -10.33
C MET A 115 3.67 -9.91 -11.30
N SER A 116 4.33 -8.87 -10.81
CA SER A 116 4.78 -7.67 -11.52
C SER A 116 6.17 -7.25 -11.05
N GLY A 117 6.87 -6.43 -11.83
CA GLY A 117 7.95 -5.60 -11.33
C GLY A 117 7.39 -4.45 -10.50
N GLY A 118 8.25 -3.85 -9.69
CA GLY A 118 7.93 -2.68 -8.89
C GLY A 118 8.99 -1.60 -9.05
N ILE A 119 8.57 -0.34 -8.99
CA ILE A 119 9.50 0.80 -8.94
C ILE A 119 9.04 1.78 -7.87
N GLU A 120 9.96 2.18 -7.00
CA GLU A 120 9.73 3.21 -5.99
C GLU A 120 10.24 4.55 -6.53
N ILE A 121 9.36 5.54 -6.64
CA ILE A 121 9.71 6.94 -6.87
C ILE A 121 9.81 7.58 -5.50
N PRO A 122 11.02 7.91 -5.02
CA PRO A 122 11.22 8.31 -3.64
C PRO A 122 10.56 9.66 -3.32
N GLU A 123 10.02 9.79 -2.12
CA GLU A 123 9.76 11.07 -1.48
C GLU A 123 11.11 11.71 -1.07
N ASP A 124 11.09 12.98 -0.65
CA ASP A 124 12.25 13.55 0.03
C ASP A 124 12.54 12.76 1.33
N ALA A 125 13.81 12.78 1.77
CA ALA A 125 14.29 11.94 2.86
C ALA A 125 13.58 12.22 4.20
N GLU A 126 13.15 13.45 4.44
CA GLU A 126 12.46 13.83 5.67
C GLU A 126 11.05 13.24 5.69
N THR A 127 10.31 13.40 4.59
CA THR A 127 8.96 12.87 4.43
C THR A 127 8.95 11.34 4.42
N ALA A 128 9.94 10.70 3.77
CA ALA A 128 10.06 9.23 3.70
C ALA A 128 10.53 8.58 5.00
N ALA A 129 11.03 9.33 5.98
CA ALA A 129 11.70 8.80 7.16
C ALA A 129 10.87 7.78 7.94
N TYR A 130 9.53 7.92 7.97
CA TYR A 130 8.66 7.03 8.73
C TYR A 130 8.58 5.60 8.16
N TYR A 131 8.84 5.40 6.85
CA TYR A 131 8.82 4.08 6.20
C TYR A 131 10.18 3.64 5.66
N THR A 132 11.22 4.42 5.88
CA THR A 132 12.59 4.10 5.46
C THR A 132 13.29 3.26 6.53
N PHE A 133 14.02 2.22 6.11
CA PHE A 133 14.84 1.42 6.99
C PHE A 133 15.85 2.28 7.75
N ASN A 134 15.82 2.22 9.07
CA ASN A 134 16.72 2.96 9.96
C ASN A 134 17.70 2.00 10.65
N LYS A 135 18.94 1.96 10.20
CA LYS A 135 20.00 1.07 10.72
C LYS A 135 20.34 1.24 12.21
N ASP A 136 19.89 2.34 12.83
CA ASP A 136 20.28 2.72 14.19
C ASP A 136 19.24 2.34 15.25
N ILE A 137 18.16 1.64 14.85
CA ILE A 137 17.11 1.15 15.74
C ILE A 137 17.00 -0.38 15.70
N PRO A 138 16.43 -1.02 16.74
CA PRO A 138 16.09 -2.45 16.69
C PRO A 138 14.97 -2.73 15.68
N HIS A 139 15.07 -3.89 15.00
CA HIS A 139 14.10 -4.32 13.99
C HIS A 139 13.33 -5.55 14.41
N GLY A 140 12.03 -5.55 14.13
CA GLY A 140 11.17 -6.71 14.23
C GLY A 140 11.45 -7.76 13.16
N GLN A 141 10.70 -8.85 13.19
CA GLN A 141 10.83 -9.95 12.23
C GLN A 141 9.49 -10.25 11.58
N VAL A 142 9.50 -10.53 10.29
CA VAL A 142 8.33 -11.02 9.55
C VAL A 142 8.53 -12.50 9.24
N ARG A 143 7.58 -13.35 9.66
CA ARG A 143 7.62 -14.79 9.51
C ARG A 143 6.51 -15.25 8.60
N GLU A 144 6.84 -16.11 7.63
CA GLU A 144 5.85 -16.89 6.90
C GLU A 144 5.34 -18.01 7.79
N CYS A 145 4.03 -18.06 8.01
CA CYS A 145 3.35 -19.09 8.76
C CYS A 145 2.32 -19.80 7.88
N ARG A 146 2.08 -21.09 8.16
CA ARG A 146 1.10 -21.89 7.44
C ARG A 146 0.14 -22.53 8.40
N TYR A 147 -1.13 -22.56 8.04
CA TYR A 147 -2.17 -23.25 8.77
C TYR A 147 -3.15 -23.92 7.79
N TYR A 148 -3.92 -24.85 8.28
CA TYR A 148 -4.96 -25.48 7.49
C TYR A 148 -6.29 -24.83 7.80
N SER A 149 -7.05 -24.45 6.78
CA SER A 149 -8.40 -23.97 6.88
C SER A 149 -9.37 -25.13 6.62
N ASP A 150 -10.13 -25.51 7.63
CA ASP A 150 -11.21 -26.49 7.48
C ASP A 150 -12.36 -25.89 6.68
N ILE A 151 -12.56 -24.58 6.77
CA ILE A 151 -13.63 -23.85 6.04
C ILE A 151 -13.36 -23.92 4.52
N GLU A 152 -12.11 -23.72 4.09
CA GLU A 152 -11.76 -23.81 2.67
C GLU A 152 -11.31 -25.21 2.24
N ASN A 153 -11.05 -26.11 3.19
CA ASN A 153 -10.43 -27.40 2.97
C ASN A 153 -9.08 -27.26 2.23
N ALA A 154 -8.26 -26.29 2.66
CA ALA A 154 -7.01 -25.95 1.99
C ALA A 154 -5.95 -25.43 2.98
N GLN A 155 -4.69 -25.54 2.58
CA GLN A 155 -3.60 -24.89 3.29
C GLN A 155 -3.64 -23.37 3.00
N ARG A 156 -3.56 -22.58 4.07
CA ARG A 156 -3.42 -21.11 4.00
C ARG A 156 -2.03 -20.69 4.47
N ARG A 157 -1.65 -19.49 4.07
CA ARG A 157 -0.42 -18.82 4.47
C ARG A 157 -0.74 -17.44 5.01
N CYS A 158 -0.08 -17.07 6.12
CA CYS A 158 -0.09 -15.71 6.63
C CYS A 158 1.34 -15.26 6.94
N PHE A 159 1.55 -13.95 6.96
CA PHE A 159 2.78 -13.35 7.47
C PHE A 159 2.53 -12.73 8.83
N VAL A 160 3.46 -12.93 9.75
CA VAL A 160 3.34 -12.44 11.12
C VAL A 160 4.58 -11.63 11.47
N TYR A 161 4.39 -10.33 11.69
CA TYR A 161 5.41 -9.47 12.26
C TYR A 161 5.40 -9.61 13.79
N THR A 162 6.58 -9.69 14.38
CA THR A 162 6.82 -9.62 15.82
C THR A 162 7.83 -8.50 16.11
N PRO A 163 7.61 -7.68 17.18
CA PRO A 163 8.50 -6.55 17.47
C PRO A 163 9.90 -7.02 17.89
N ALA A 164 10.89 -6.15 17.75
CA ALA A 164 12.32 -6.47 17.99
C ALA A 164 12.60 -7.16 19.32
N GLU A 165 11.89 -6.78 20.38
CA GLU A 165 12.04 -7.36 21.73
C GLU A 165 11.38 -8.73 21.89
N TYR A 166 10.61 -9.21 20.89
CA TYR A 166 9.79 -10.41 21.03
C TYR A 166 10.59 -11.64 21.46
N GLU A 167 11.77 -11.88 20.90
CA GLU A 167 12.58 -13.07 21.24
C GLU A 167 13.27 -12.95 22.61
N THR A 168 13.51 -11.75 23.09
CA THR A 168 14.22 -11.49 24.37
C THR A 168 13.28 -11.30 25.55
N ARG A 169 12.08 -10.76 25.33
CA ARG A 169 11.05 -10.56 26.36
C ARG A 169 10.03 -11.71 26.32
N THR A 170 10.48 -12.89 26.71
CA THR A 170 9.68 -14.13 26.66
C THR A 170 8.53 -14.14 27.68
N ASP A 171 8.59 -13.28 28.70
CA ASP A 171 7.57 -13.03 29.72
C ASP A 171 6.41 -12.15 29.24
N ARG A 172 6.56 -11.44 28.10
CA ARG A 172 5.60 -10.46 27.61
C ARG A 172 4.65 -11.05 26.56
N ARG A 173 3.37 -10.66 26.65
CA ARG A 173 2.36 -10.83 25.61
C ARG A 173 2.07 -9.49 24.93
N TYR A 174 1.61 -9.55 23.70
CA TYR A 174 1.48 -8.39 22.82
C TYR A 174 0.07 -8.28 22.28
N PRO A 175 -0.48 -7.07 22.10
CA PRO A 175 -1.71 -6.86 21.36
C PRO A 175 -1.50 -7.23 19.89
N VAL A 176 -2.59 -7.50 19.17
CA VAL A 176 -2.56 -8.00 17.79
C VAL A 176 -3.35 -7.10 16.86
N LEU A 177 -2.68 -6.64 15.79
CA LEU A 177 -3.30 -5.99 14.64
C LEU A 177 -3.40 -7.00 13.48
N TYR A 178 -4.62 -7.26 12.99
CA TYR A 178 -4.87 -7.97 11.75
C TYR A 178 -4.96 -6.93 10.62
N LEU A 179 -4.04 -7.01 9.63
CA LEU A 179 -3.85 -5.97 8.63
C LEU A 179 -4.05 -6.54 7.22
N GLN A 180 -5.17 -6.15 6.58
CA GLN A 180 -5.63 -6.72 5.33
C GLN A 180 -5.20 -5.93 4.11
N HIS A 181 -4.81 -6.67 3.06
CA HIS A 181 -4.49 -6.16 1.74
C HIS A 181 -5.75 -5.85 0.92
N GLY A 182 -5.57 -5.22 -0.25
CA GLY A 182 -6.65 -4.86 -1.16
C GLY A 182 -6.88 -5.89 -2.27
N MET A 183 -7.85 -5.53 -3.13
CA MET A 183 -8.19 -6.35 -4.29
C MET A 183 -7.01 -6.48 -5.26
N GLY A 184 -6.74 -7.71 -5.70
CA GLY A 184 -5.67 -7.99 -6.64
C GLY A 184 -4.27 -8.03 -6.01
N GLU A 185 -4.19 -7.97 -4.68
CA GLU A 185 -2.97 -8.16 -3.89
C GLU A 185 -3.05 -9.44 -3.06
N ASP A 186 -2.08 -9.71 -2.23
CA ASP A 186 -2.06 -10.86 -1.34
C ASP A 186 -1.42 -10.52 0.02
N GLU A 187 -1.28 -11.53 0.87
CA GLU A 187 -0.76 -11.40 2.23
C GLU A 187 0.68 -10.86 2.32
N ARG A 188 1.40 -10.74 1.20
CA ARG A 188 2.75 -10.15 1.13
C ARG A 188 2.71 -8.62 1.00
N GLY A 189 1.61 -8.06 0.49
CA GLY A 189 1.53 -6.66 0.07
C GLY A 189 1.96 -5.67 1.16
N TRP A 190 1.42 -5.79 2.37
CA TRP A 190 1.79 -4.90 3.47
C TRP A 190 3.24 -5.04 3.90
N HIS A 191 3.80 -6.25 3.84
CA HIS A 191 5.21 -6.49 4.17
C HIS A 191 6.15 -5.92 3.10
N GLN A 192 5.84 -6.13 1.82
CA GLN A 192 6.69 -5.72 0.71
C GLN A 192 6.41 -4.26 0.30
N GLN A 193 5.34 -4.03 -0.45
CA GLN A 193 4.98 -2.69 -0.97
C GLN A 193 4.62 -1.72 0.15
N GLY A 194 3.94 -2.22 1.19
CA GLY A 194 3.45 -1.42 2.32
C GLY A 194 4.52 -0.96 3.29
N ARG A 195 5.72 -1.57 3.28
CA ARG A 195 6.80 -1.23 4.21
C ARG A 195 6.38 -1.26 5.70
N MET A 196 5.39 -2.09 6.03
CA MET A 196 4.75 -2.13 7.35
C MET A 196 5.77 -2.35 8.48
N ALA A 197 6.78 -3.22 8.28
CA ALA A 197 7.79 -3.50 9.29
C ALA A 197 8.64 -2.24 9.60
N ASP A 198 9.10 -1.53 8.57
CA ASP A 198 9.87 -0.28 8.74
C ASP A 198 9.04 0.79 9.46
N ILE A 199 7.74 0.93 9.08
CA ILE A 199 6.82 1.88 9.76
C ILE A 199 6.68 1.53 11.23
N LEU A 200 6.45 0.26 11.56
CA LEU A 200 6.30 -0.19 12.95
C LEU A 200 7.59 0.00 13.76
N ASP A 201 8.72 -0.43 13.23
CA ASP A 201 10.01 -0.32 13.91
C ASP A 201 10.34 1.14 14.24
N ASN A 202 10.15 2.05 13.27
CA ASN A 202 10.35 3.49 13.46
C ASN A 202 9.37 4.08 14.50
N GLN A 203 8.10 3.70 14.47
CA GLN A 203 7.08 4.17 15.41
C GLN A 203 7.33 3.64 16.83
N ILE A 204 7.70 2.35 16.98
CA ILE A 204 8.03 1.74 18.27
C ILE A 204 9.27 2.38 18.86
N ALA A 205 10.35 2.54 18.08
CA ALA A 205 11.59 3.17 18.51
C ALA A 205 11.39 4.63 18.94
N ALA A 206 10.48 5.34 18.27
CA ALA A 206 10.09 6.71 18.64
C ALA A 206 9.14 6.79 19.84
N GLY A 207 8.70 5.65 20.41
CA GLY A 207 7.72 5.60 21.51
C GLY A 207 6.32 6.08 21.11
N LYS A 208 6.01 6.13 19.83
CA LYS A 208 4.73 6.64 19.32
C LYS A 208 3.64 5.57 19.30
N CYS A 209 3.98 4.30 19.12
CA CYS A 209 3.03 3.19 19.18
C CYS A 209 3.50 2.09 20.14
N VAL A 210 2.56 1.26 20.59
CA VAL A 210 2.82 0.12 21.46
C VAL A 210 3.44 -1.01 20.62
N PRO A 211 4.49 -1.72 21.12
CA PRO A 211 4.96 -2.95 20.49
C PRO A 211 3.82 -3.96 20.36
N MET A 212 3.59 -4.47 19.15
CA MET A 212 2.46 -5.34 18.80
C MET A 212 2.86 -6.43 17.82
N ILE A 213 2.05 -7.47 17.74
CA ILE A 213 2.07 -8.46 16.65
C ILE A 213 1.21 -7.92 15.52
N VAL A 214 1.67 -8.04 14.26
CA VAL A 214 0.84 -7.76 13.08
C VAL A 214 0.69 -9.00 12.23
N VAL A 215 -0.54 -9.33 11.87
CA VAL A 215 -0.91 -10.53 11.08
C VAL A 215 -1.47 -10.10 9.75
N MET A 216 -0.90 -10.60 8.67
CA MET A 216 -1.31 -10.37 7.30
C MET A 216 -1.71 -11.71 6.69
N ASP A 217 -2.98 -11.90 6.38
CA ASP A 217 -3.51 -13.14 5.78
C ASP A 217 -4.11 -12.84 4.41
N TYR A 218 -4.31 -13.87 3.60
CA TYR A 218 -4.96 -13.74 2.30
C TYR A 218 -6.46 -13.49 2.48
N GLY A 219 -6.92 -12.33 2.03
CA GLY A 219 -8.31 -11.88 2.20
C GLY A 219 -9.31 -12.43 1.19
N ASN A 220 -8.95 -13.43 0.38
CA ASN A 220 -9.79 -14.04 -0.66
C ASN A 220 -10.38 -13.05 -1.69
N CYS A 221 -9.80 -11.85 -1.79
CA CYS A 221 -10.30 -10.81 -2.68
C CYS A 221 -9.73 -10.88 -4.12
N GLY A 222 -8.93 -11.90 -4.44
CA GLY A 222 -8.46 -12.21 -5.81
C GLY A 222 -9.57 -12.66 -6.77
N TYR A 223 -10.74 -12.95 -6.24
CA TYR A 223 -11.91 -13.45 -6.95
C TYR A 223 -12.55 -12.48 -7.95
N ILE A 224 -12.27 -11.18 -7.85
CA ILE A 224 -12.95 -10.17 -8.68
C ILE A 224 -12.55 -10.24 -10.14
N PHE A 225 -11.35 -10.70 -10.43
CA PHE A 225 -10.90 -10.91 -11.82
C PHE A 225 -11.30 -12.27 -12.40
N GLY A 226 -11.99 -13.10 -11.62
CA GLY A 226 -12.44 -14.44 -11.99
C GLY A 226 -13.59 -14.94 -11.11
N ALA A 227 -14.60 -14.08 -10.85
CA ALA A 227 -15.79 -14.49 -10.08
C ALA A 227 -16.32 -15.82 -10.55
N ARG A 228 -16.54 -16.75 -9.64
CA ARG A 228 -17.15 -18.04 -9.98
C ARG A 228 -18.57 -17.81 -10.52
N PRO A 229 -19.00 -18.52 -11.57
CA PRO A 229 -20.36 -18.42 -12.03
C PRO A 229 -21.34 -18.67 -10.87
N GLY A 230 -22.18 -17.69 -10.55
CA GLY A 230 -23.19 -17.78 -9.49
C GLY A 230 -22.84 -17.07 -8.18
N GLU A 231 -21.62 -16.55 -8.00
CA GLU A 231 -21.31 -15.69 -6.86
C GLU A 231 -21.94 -14.29 -7.04
N THR A 232 -22.66 -13.85 -6.02
CA THR A 232 -23.25 -12.51 -5.98
C THR A 232 -22.31 -11.54 -5.27
N ARG A 233 -22.45 -10.23 -5.54
CA ARG A 233 -21.68 -9.21 -4.81
C ARG A 233 -21.85 -9.26 -3.30
N ALA A 234 -22.95 -9.82 -2.80
CA ALA A 234 -23.22 -9.99 -1.37
C ALA A 234 -22.30 -11.01 -0.69
N ASP A 235 -21.73 -11.94 -1.45
CA ASP A 235 -20.83 -12.98 -0.93
C ASP A 235 -19.37 -12.50 -0.80
N PHE A 236 -19.07 -11.31 -1.34
CA PHE A 236 -17.76 -10.71 -1.28
C PHE A 236 -17.36 -10.38 0.17
N GLY A 237 -16.31 -11.04 0.64
CA GLY A 237 -15.79 -10.90 2.02
C GLY A 237 -16.54 -11.74 3.06
N ALA A 238 -17.71 -12.29 2.76
CA ALA A 238 -18.47 -13.14 3.69
C ALA A 238 -17.74 -14.44 4.05
N THR A 239 -16.92 -14.96 3.15
CA THR A 239 -16.10 -16.17 3.38
C THR A 239 -14.90 -15.88 4.26
N PHE A 240 -14.33 -14.68 4.23
CA PHE A 240 -13.13 -14.33 5.00
C PHE A 240 -13.43 -14.16 6.50
N THR A 241 -14.58 -13.57 6.86
CA THR A 241 -14.96 -13.37 8.28
C THR A 241 -14.97 -14.68 9.09
N PRO A 242 -15.61 -15.79 8.66
CA PRO A 242 -15.52 -17.05 9.37
C PRO A 242 -14.10 -17.58 9.55
N ILE A 243 -13.25 -17.45 8.53
CA ILE A 243 -11.85 -17.87 8.59
C ILE A 243 -11.10 -17.04 9.65
N MET A 244 -11.25 -15.72 9.60
CA MET A 244 -10.64 -14.81 10.57
C MET A 244 -11.02 -15.17 12.00
N ILE A 245 -12.33 -15.30 12.26
CA ILE A 245 -12.84 -15.50 13.63
C ILE A 245 -12.57 -16.90 14.16
N ASN A 246 -12.76 -17.94 13.34
CA ASN A 246 -12.79 -19.33 13.82
C ASN A 246 -11.47 -20.06 13.61
N GLU A 247 -10.60 -19.55 12.74
CA GLU A 247 -9.36 -20.25 12.39
C GLU A 247 -8.10 -19.39 12.61
N LEU A 248 -8.02 -18.20 12.01
CA LEU A 248 -6.80 -17.36 12.07
C LEU A 248 -6.55 -16.81 13.48
N ILE A 249 -7.56 -16.21 14.13
CA ILE A 249 -7.41 -15.72 15.51
C ILE A 249 -6.97 -16.85 16.45
N PRO A 250 -7.65 -18.01 16.51
CA PRO A 250 -7.20 -19.14 17.33
C PRO A 250 -5.80 -19.66 16.99
N PHE A 251 -5.43 -19.68 15.70
CA PHE A 251 -4.09 -20.06 15.26
C PHE A 251 -3.02 -19.12 15.83
N ILE A 252 -3.24 -17.80 15.74
CA ILE A 252 -2.31 -16.79 16.28
C ILE A 252 -2.20 -16.87 17.80
N GLU A 253 -3.32 -16.96 18.51
CA GLU A 253 -3.35 -17.05 19.98
C GLU A 253 -2.66 -18.30 20.52
N LYS A 254 -2.73 -19.40 19.76
CA LYS A 254 -2.06 -20.68 20.10
C LYS A 254 -0.55 -20.62 19.87
N ASN A 255 -0.09 -19.97 18.81
CA ASN A 255 1.30 -20.08 18.36
C ASN A 255 2.16 -18.87 18.71
N PHE A 256 1.55 -17.75 19.13
CA PHE A 256 2.25 -16.52 19.47
C PHE A 256 1.86 -16.04 20.87
N ARG A 257 2.71 -15.20 21.47
CA ARG A 257 2.42 -14.55 22.76
C ARG A 257 1.48 -13.37 22.55
N ALA A 258 0.26 -13.66 22.12
CA ALA A 258 -0.80 -12.70 21.88
C ALA A 258 -1.63 -12.46 23.15
N LEU A 259 -2.04 -11.21 23.41
CA LEU A 259 -3.14 -10.87 24.30
C LEU A 259 -4.44 -11.24 23.60
N THR A 260 -5.38 -11.87 24.30
CA THR A 260 -6.53 -12.55 23.66
C THR A 260 -7.86 -11.82 23.85
N ASP A 261 -7.87 -10.79 24.71
CA ASP A 261 -9.06 -9.98 24.93
C ASP A 261 -9.31 -9.00 23.76
N ARG A 262 -10.53 -8.50 23.67
CA ARG A 262 -10.97 -7.62 22.59
C ARG A 262 -10.26 -6.27 22.58
N ASP A 263 -9.85 -5.77 23.75
CA ASP A 263 -9.24 -4.44 23.88
C ASP A 263 -7.79 -4.45 23.41
N ASN A 264 -7.22 -5.63 23.27
CA ASN A 264 -5.91 -5.88 22.68
C ASN A 264 -5.98 -6.46 21.26
N ARG A 265 -7.14 -6.34 20.57
CA ARG A 265 -7.30 -6.81 19.20
C ARG A 265 -7.82 -5.71 18.29
N ALA A 266 -7.03 -5.44 17.24
CA ALA A 266 -7.33 -4.48 16.18
C ALA A 266 -7.46 -5.18 14.84
N MET A 267 -8.23 -4.60 13.93
CA MET A 267 -8.22 -4.95 12.52
C MET A 267 -8.23 -3.68 11.69
N ALA A 268 -7.41 -3.67 10.64
CA ALA A 268 -7.37 -2.59 9.65
C ALA A 268 -7.10 -3.18 8.27
N GLY A 269 -7.40 -2.39 7.22
CA GLY A 269 -7.10 -2.82 5.87
C GLY A 269 -7.23 -1.72 4.85
N LEU A 270 -6.58 -1.94 3.70
CA LEU A 270 -6.63 -1.01 2.58
C LEU A 270 -7.69 -1.44 1.56
N SER A 271 -8.37 -0.48 0.92
CA SER A 271 -9.29 -0.73 -0.19
C SER A 271 -10.30 -1.85 0.15
N TRP A 272 -10.25 -2.97 -0.54
CA TRP A 272 -11.06 -4.15 -0.25
C TRP A 272 -10.82 -4.69 1.16
N GLY A 273 -9.58 -4.70 1.64
CA GLY A 273 -9.27 -5.08 3.03
C GLY A 273 -9.91 -4.16 4.07
N GLY A 274 -10.17 -2.89 3.73
CA GLY A 274 -10.99 -1.98 4.53
C GLY A 274 -12.46 -2.42 4.60
N HIS A 275 -13.00 -2.90 3.48
CA HIS A 275 -14.33 -3.51 3.45
C HIS A 275 -14.38 -4.78 4.32
N GLU A 276 -13.44 -5.69 4.17
CA GLU A 276 -13.33 -6.91 4.99
C GLU A 276 -13.19 -6.59 6.48
N THR A 277 -12.43 -5.52 6.78
CA THR A 277 -12.32 -5.02 8.16
C THR A 277 -13.67 -4.65 8.74
N PHE A 278 -14.46 -3.89 8.01
CA PHE A 278 -15.80 -3.51 8.48
C PHE A 278 -16.73 -4.72 8.56
N GLN A 279 -16.75 -5.60 7.56
CA GLN A 279 -17.55 -6.83 7.58
C GLN A 279 -17.19 -7.72 8.78
N THR A 280 -15.91 -7.86 9.07
CA THR A 280 -15.48 -8.71 10.17
C THR A 280 -15.73 -8.07 11.53
N THR A 281 -15.35 -6.81 11.71
CA THR A 281 -15.34 -6.18 13.04
C THR A 281 -16.71 -5.67 13.48
N LEU A 282 -17.47 -5.03 12.58
CA LEU A 282 -18.75 -4.40 12.95
C LEU A 282 -19.87 -5.42 13.24
N TYR A 283 -19.75 -6.65 12.71
CA TYR A 283 -20.61 -7.78 13.13
C TYR A 283 -20.07 -8.51 14.37
N ASN A 284 -18.81 -8.24 14.81
CA ASN A 284 -18.13 -8.96 15.90
C ASN A 284 -17.45 -8.00 16.88
N LEU A 285 -18.18 -6.96 17.35
CA LEU A 285 -17.63 -6.00 18.31
C LEU A 285 -17.30 -6.62 19.68
N ASP A 286 -17.67 -7.88 19.96
CA ASP A 286 -17.19 -8.66 21.10
C ASP A 286 -15.77 -9.17 20.94
N LYS A 287 -15.19 -9.08 19.72
CA LYS A 287 -13.84 -9.54 19.38
C LYS A 287 -12.86 -8.39 19.16
N PHE A 288 -13.32 -7.22 18.72
CA PHE A 288 -12.45 -6.11 18.31
C PHE A 288 -12.87 -4.81 18.99
N SER A 289 -11.88 -3.96 19.33
CA SER A 289 -12.13 -2.60 19.85
C SER A 289 -11.41 -1.50 19.06
N HIS A 290 -10.52 -1.85 18.13
CA HIS A 290 -9.83 -0.90 17.28
C HIS A 290 -10.02 -1.29 15.81
N ILE A 291 -10.52 -0.36 15.01
CA ILE A 291 -10.97 -0.58 13.64
C ILE A 291 -10.40 0.51 12.74
N GLY A 292 -9.71 0.13 11.65
CA GLY A 292 -9.14 1.06 10.67
C GLY A 292 -9.50 0.70 9.22
N SER A 293 -9.91 1.69 8.43
CA SER A 293 -10.15 1.52 7.00
C SER A 293 -9.38 2.57 6.22
N PHE A 294 -8.50 2.12 5.32
CA PHE A 294 -7.64 2.97 4.49
C PHE A 294 -8.15 2.89 3.05
N SER A 295 -8.78 3.95 2.57
CA SER A 295 -9.45 3.97 1.26
C SER A 295 -10.45 2.80 1.09
N GLY A 296 -11.11 2.39 2.17
CA GLY A 296 -11.98 1.21 2.18
C GLY A 296 -13.17 1.38 1.26
N ALA A 297 -13.55 0.30 0.56
CA ALA A 297 -14.73 0.28 -0.27
C ALA A 297 -15.99 0.28 0.60
N LEU A 298 -16.78 1.34 0.46
CA LEU A 298 -17.88 1.66 1.38
C LEU A 298 -19.24 1.42 0.72
N PHE A 299 -19.48 0.18 0.32
CA PHE A 299 -20.73 -0.23 -0.35
C PHE A 299 -21.96 -0.20 0.55
N PHE A 300 -21.79 -0.10 1.87
CA PHE A 300 -22.88 -0.24 2.84
C PHE A 300 -23.76 1.01 3.01
N LEU A 301 -23.33 2.16 2.52
CA LEU A 301 -24.11 3.40 2.67
C LEU A 301 -25.32 3.50 1.74
N ALA A 302 -25.49 2.59 0.84
CA ALA A 302 -26.63 2.62 -0.09
C ALA A 302 -27.99 2.59 0.64
N ASP A 303 -28.06 1.87 1.79
CA ASP A 303 -29.27 1.72 2.58
C ASP A 303 -29.35 2.66 3.81
N GLY A 304 -28.35 3.52 3.99
CA GLY A 304 -28.23 4.43 5.13
C GLY A 304 -27.43 3.86 6.30
N ILE A 305 -26.88 4.78 7.12
CA ILE A 305 -26.01 4.45 8.24
C ILE A 305 -26.75 3.71 9.36
N ASP A 306 -28.04 3.97 9.53
CA ASP A 306 -28.93 3.36 10.51
C ASP A 306 -29.20 1.88 10.26
N LYS A 307 -29.05 1.42 9.02
CA LYS A 307 -29.26 0.01 8.63
C LYS A 307 -27.94 -0.75 8.47
N ALA A 308 -26.83 -0.03 8.35
CA ALA A 308 -25.53 -0.64 8.12
C ALA A 308 -25.14 -1.61 9.26
N TYR A 309 -24.61 -2.76 8.90
CA TYR A 309 -24.10 -3.78 9.84
C TYR A 309 -25.11 -4.12 10.97
N ASN A 310 -26.36 -4.42 10.59
CA ASN A 310 -27.46 -4.69 11.51
C ASN A 310 -27.77 -3.54 12.49
N GLY A 311 -27.59 -2.30 12.05
CA GLY A 311 -27.90 -1.13 12.85
C GLY A 311 -26.91 -0.85 13.96
N VAL A 312 -25.64 -1.28 13.82
CA VAL A 312 -24.58 -1.12 14.83
C VAL A 312 -24.36 0.34 15.26
N PHE A 313 -24.69 1.30 14.38
CA PHE A 313 -24.53 2.74 14.62
C PHE A 313 -25.78 3.42 15.22
N THR A 314 -26.87 2.69 15.42
CA THR A 314 -28.12 3.28 15.95
C THR A 314 -28.06 3.62 17.44
N ASP A 315 -27.14 3.01 18.19
CA ASP A 315 -26.84 3.31 19.60
C ASP A 315 -25.38 3.81 19.69
N ALA A 316 -25.21 5.11 19.48
CA ALA A 316 -23.89 5.76 19.46
C ALA A 316 -23.16 5.61 20.81
N ASP A 317 -23.85 5.72 21.94
CA ASP A 317 -23.26 5.58 23.26
C ASP A 317 -22.69 4.18 23.47
N ASN A 318 -23.44 3.14 23.09
CA ASN A 318 -22.95 1.76 23.17
C ASN A 318 -21.82 1.49 22.20
N PHE A 319 -21.89 2.01 20.96
CA PHE A 319 -20.81 1.90 20.00
C PHE A 319 -19.51 2.53 20.53
N ASN A 320 -19.60 3.79 20.97
CA ASN A 320 -18.45 4.56 21.46
C ASN A 320 -17.81 3.95 22.74
N LYS A 321 -18.58 3.25 23.56
CA LYS A 321 -18.05 2.48 24.71
C LYS A 321 -17.29 1.22 24.27
N ARG A 322 -17.68 0.63 23.16
CA ARG A 322 -17.13 -0.63 22.67
C ARG A 322 -15.98 -0.44 21.68
N VAL A 323 -15.97 0.62 20.90
CA VAL A 323 -14.96 0.90 19.88
C VAL A 323 -14.07 2.04 20.36
N HIS A 324 -12.86 1.71 20.75
CA HIS A 324 -11.89 2.67 21.27
C HIS A 324 -11.22 3.49 20.18
N THR A 325 -11.05 2.89 19.00
CA THR A 325 -10.51 3.58 17.80
C THR A 325 -11.34 3.18 16.58
N PHE A 326 -11.92 4.17 15.92
CA PHE A 326 -12.57 4.00 14.62
C PHE A 326 -11.95 5.00 13.65
N PHE A 327 -11.08 4.50 12.77
CA PHE A 327 -10.24 5.33 11.89
C PHE A 327 -10.62 5.12 10.43
N LEU A 328 -10.76 6.23 9.71
CA LEU A 328 -10.94 6.28 8.27
C LEU A 328 -9.83 7.13 7.65
N GLY A 329 -9.13 6.61 6.66
CA GLY A 329 -8.11 7.36 5.94
C GLY A 329 -8.29 7.22 4.43
N MET A 330 -7.89 8.26 3.66
CA MET A 330 -8.03 8.26 2.20
C MET A 330 -7.08 9.29 1.59
N GLY A 331 -6.66 9.08 0.34
CA GLY A 331 -5.98 10.10 -0.45
C GLY A 331 -6.93 11.22 -0.88
N THR A 332 -6.44 12.45 -0.93
CA THR A 332 -7.27 13.60 -1.35
C THR A 332 -7.67 13.56 -2.81
N GLU A 333 -6.90 12.84 -3.64
CA GLU A 333 -7.16 12.68 -5.08
C GLU A 333 -8.02 11.43 -5.38
N GLU A 334 -8.50 10.73 -4.34
CA GLU A 334 -9.45 9.62 -4.47
C GLU A 334 -10.90 10.11 -4.48
N GLY A 335 -11.80 9.40 -5.12
CA GLY A 335 -13.23 9.72 -5.15
C GLY A 335 -14.10 8.83 -4.27
N PHE A 336 -13.54 8.02 -3.37
CA PHE A 336 -14.29 6.96 -2.65
C PHE A 336 -15.19 7.46 -1.51
N GLY A 337 -14.99 8.70 -1.01
CA GLY A 337 -15.93 9.35 -0.09
C GLY A 337 -15.80 8.96 1.38
N SER A 338 -14.62 8.51 1.84
CA SER A 338 -14.36 8.27 3.28
C SER A 338 -14.58 9.51 4.14
N ASP A 339 -14.34 10.69 3.60
CA ASP A 339 -14.63 11.99 4.22
C ASP A 339 -16.13 12.16 4.53
N ARG A 340 -16.98 11.87 3.53
CA ARG A 340 -18.45 11.96 3.67
C ARG A 340 -18.98 10.96 4.69
N ILE A 341 -18.36 9.78 4.75
CA ILE A 341 -18.75 8.75 5.71
C ILE A 341 -18.32 9.14 7.11
N SER A 342 -17.09 9.61 7.29
CA SER A 342 -16.63 10.13 8.58
C SER A 342 -17.56 11.23 9.08
N LYS A 343 -17.98 12.14 8.18
CA LYS A 343 -18.95 13.17 8.53
C LYS A 343 -20.29 12.57 8.93
N ALA A 344 -20.83 11.62 8.18
CA ALA A 344 -22.12 11.00 8.49
C ALA A 344 -22.08 10.24 9.82
N LEU A 345 -20.97 9.56 10.13
CA LEU A 345 -20.74 8.93 11.42
C LEU A 345 -20.72 9.95 12.56
N THR A 346 -19.99 11.06 12.38
CA THR A 346 -19.94 12.15 13.37
C THR A 346 -21.30 12.77 13.58
N ASP A 347 -22.07 13.03 12.53
CA ASP A 347 -23.44 13.56 12.60
C ASP A 347 -24.40 12.59 13.33
N ALA A 348 -24.11 11.28 13.29
CA ALA A 348 -24.83 10.25 14.06
C ALA A 348 -24.29 10.06 15.50
N GLY A 349 -23.33 10.85 15.95
CA GLY A 349 -22.76 10.78 17.29
C GLY A 349 -21.67 9.69 17.47
N ILE A 350 -21.21 9.09 16.36
CA ILE A 350 -20.16 8.06 16.39
C ILE A 350 -18.78 8.73 16.41
N ASN A 351 -17.99 8.41 17.45
CA ASN A 351 -16.60 8.83 17.55
C ASN A 351 -15.76 8.16 16.45
N ASN A 352 -15.14 8.97 15.61
CA ASN A 352 -14.24 8.48 14.58
C ASN A 352 -13.14 9.51 14.30
N THR A 353 -12.03 9.03 13.73
CA THR A 353 -10.90 9.85 13.27
C THR A 353 -10.81 9.74 11.76
N TYR A 354 -10.78 10.87 11.07
CA TYR A 354 -10.55 10.93 9.64
C TYR A 354 -9.16 11.51 9.33
N PHE A 355 -8.43 10.84 8.43
CA PHE A 355 -7.13 11.28 7.92
C PHE A 355 -7.18 11.45 6.41
N ALA A 356 -6.78 12.63 5.91
CA ALA A 356 -6.66 12.93 4.49
C ALA A 356 -5.18 12.93 4.07
N SER A 357 -4.75 11.92 3.33
CA SER A 357 -3.40 11.87 2.75
C SER A 357 -3.32 12.85 1.58
N GLN A 358 -2.61 13.97 1.79
CA GLN A 358 -2.58 15.07 0.83
C GLN A 358 -1.85 14.71 -0.46
N GLY A 359 -2.47 15.00 -1.61
CA GLY A 359 -1.90 14.86 -2.95
C GLY A 359 -1.69 13.41 -3.39
N THR A 360 -2.33 12.43 -2.74
CA THR A 360 -2.19 11.02 -3.08
C THR A 360 -3.50 10.42 -3.56
N HIS A 361 -3.37 9.37 -4.38
CA HIS A 361 -4.45 8.60 -4.98
C HIS A 361 -4.68 7.27 -4.24
N HIS A 362 -5.39 6.34 -4.89
CA HIS A 362 -5.62 4.97 -4.42
C HIS A 362 -4.36 4.13 -4.61
N GLU A 363 -3.38 4.28 -3.74
CA GLU A 363 -2.02 3.79 -3.92
C GLU A 363 -1.30 3.51 -2.59
N TRP A 364 -0.16 2.80 -2.64
CA TRP A 364 0.60 2.39 -1.47
C TRP A 364 1.08 3.55 -0.60
N LEU A 365 1.39 4.71 -1.18
CA LEU A 365 1.80 5.88 -0.39
C LEU A 365 0.68 6.37 0.52
N THR A 366 -0.56 6.41 0.01
CA THR A 366 -1.76 6.71 0.81
C THR A 366 -1.88 5.76 2.00
N TRP A 367 -1.75 4.46 1.74
CA TRP A 367 -1.98 3.44 2.77
C TRP A 367 -0.84 3.37 3.79
N ARG A 368 0.42 3.57 3.39
CA ARG A 368 1.56 3.75 4.30
C ARG A 368 1.32 4.91 5.27
N ARG A 369 0.87 6.07 4.75
CA ARG A 369 0.55 7.25 5.56
C ARG A 369 -0.63 6.98 6.50
N CYS A 370 -1.69 6.32 6.02
CA CYS A 370 -2.82 5.91 6.85
C CYS A 370 -2.38 4.97 7.98
N LEU A 371 -1.54 3.97 7.69
CA LEU A 371 -1.00 3.09 8.71
C LEU A 371 -0.18 3.86 9.75
N ASN A 372 0.70 4.77 9.30
CA ASN A 372 1.51 5.62 10.17
C ASN A 372 0.65 6.45 11.16
N GLU A 373 -0.48 6.98 10.71
CA GLU A 373 -1.41 7.75 11.54
C GLU A 373 -2.31 6.87 12.44
N PHE A 374 -2.61 5.65 11.99
CA PHE A 374 -3.45 4.72 12.74
C PHE A 374 -2.73 4.08 13.93
N LEU A 375 -1.47 3.64 13.74
CA LEU A 375 -0.69 2.93 14.77
C LEU A 375 -0.60 3.66 16.12
N PRO A 376 -0.39 5.00 16.15
CA PRO A 376 -0.37 5.73 17.43
C PRO A 376 -1.70 5.78 18.17
N LEU A 377 -2.81 5.42 17.55
CA LEU A 377 -4.15 5.51 18.14
C LEU A 377 -4.59 4.24 18.83
N ILE A 378 -4.00 3.09 18.47
CA ILE A 378 -4.43 1.78 18.97
C ILE A 378 -3.66 1.33 20.20
N PHE A 379 -4.33 0.54 21.07
CA PHE A 379 -3.76 -0.09 22.26
C PHE A 379 -3.16 0.87 23.30
N LYS A 380 -3.46 2.16 23.22
CA LYS A 380 -3.16 3.10 24.31
C LYS A 380 -4.19 2.93 25.41
N GLN A 381 -3.71 2.60 26.60
CA GLN A 381 -4.52 2.58 27.82
C GLN A 381 -4.74 3.99 28.36
#